data_76f5905f415b9c4b1b27509350b9798f
#
_entry.id   76f5905f415b9c4b1b27509350b9798f
#
_cell.length_a   1.000
_cell.length_b   1.000
_cell.length_c   1.000
_cell.angle_alpha   90.00
_cell.angle_beta   90.00
_cell.angle_gamma   90.00
#
_symmetry.space_group_name_H-M   'P 1'
#
loop_
_entity.id
_entity.type
_entity.pdbx_description
1 polymer ?
#
loop_
_entity_poly.entity_id
_entity_poly.type
_entity_poly.pdbx_seq_one_letter_code
_entity_poly.pdbx_strand_id
1 'polypeptide(L)'
;MPSLPRIKRTRPRDLGGDVGQRPEPHLHELAAGGLTWIHLEGPNAEDANMLATRFGWHPLDVEDILSKRQRPKVDDYHEDGYIFAVLHFPVFDKAVQRLNAAELDVFLGPDYLVTLPNVELLPVTRLFRRCYDDELLRQQLFSKGSGRLLYEVLDDLFDYCFPILDKIGHKLDRIEDEMFAGRAEDVVRDISNVKQEIISYRKIIKPERSTLRLLERHVERFLPEELEDYFDDIVDAAERIWDLLDNYKEVVEGLESTNESEIARHQNDVLRVLTVFSVILLPLTLISGIFGMNVHFPGFGTSWMFWVIAGIMVGTIGSLVAFFRFKRWL
;
A
#
# COMPACT_ATOMS: atom_id res chain seq x y z
N MET A 1 8.16 -34.21 23.12
CA MET A 1 7.72 -32.84 22.75
C MET A 1 8.94 -32.00 22.52
N PRO A 2 9.26 -31.57 21.31
CA PRO A 2 10.42 -30.74 21.05
C PRO A 2 10.08 -29.27 21.40
N SER A 3 11.00 -28.64 22.11
CA SER A 3 10.92 -27.26 22.58
C SER A 3 11.10 -26.27 21.42
N LEU A 4 10.19 -25.31 21.32
CA LEU A 4 10.26 -24.21 20.38
C LEU A 4 11.50 -23.31 20.66
N PRO A 5 12.19 -22.83 19.63
CA PRO A 5 13.34 -21.94 19.81
C PRO A 5 12.91 -20.57 20.35
N ARG A 6 13.55 -20.14 21.45
CA ARG A 6 13.37 -18.80 22.03
C ARG A 6 13.91 -17.74 21.07
N ILE A 7 13.03 -16.87 20.58
CA ILE A 7 13.42 -15.65 19.84
C ILE A 7 14.15 -14.72 20.80
N LYS A 8 15.46 -14.52 20.57
CA LYS A 8 16.25 -13.50 21.25
C LYS A 8 15.73 -12.12 20.85
N ARG A 9 15.09 -11.40 21.79
CA ARG A 9 14.83 -9.97 21.64
C ARG A 9 16.18 -9.24 21.61
N THR A 10 16.59 -8.76 20.45
CA THR A 10 17.68 -7.80 20.32
C THR A 10 17.23 -6.49 20.95
N ARG A 11 17.96 -6.04 21.98
CA ARG A 11 17.81 -4.68 22.53
C ARG A 11 18.12 -3.66 21.42
N PRO A 12 17.41 -2.51 21.38
CA PRO A 12 17.80 -1.40 20.52
C PRO A 12 19.25 -1.02 20.85
N ARG A 13 20.07 -0.93 19.81
CA ARG A 13 21.44 -0.42 19.90
C ARG A 13 21.32 1.06 20.25
N ASP A 14 21.79 1.45 21.43
CA ASP A 14 22.10 2.84 21.76
C ASP A 14 23.13 3.33 20.74
N LEU A 15 22.67 4.10 19.78
CA LEU A 15 23.53 4.90 18.94
C LEU A 15 23.81 6.18 19.71
N GLY A 16 24.84 6.11 20.57
CA GLY A 16 25.50 7.28 21.08
C GLY A 16 26.05 8.09 19.91
N GLY A 17 25.26 9.01 19.42
CA GLY A 17 25.61 9.99 18.39
C GLY A 17 26.14 11.25 19.08
N ASP A 18 27.33 11.60 18.69
CA ASP A 18 28.13 12.78 18.85
C ASP A 18 27.30 14.07 19.16
N VAL A 19 27.65 14.72 20.27
CA VAL A 19 27.15 16.06 20.63
C VAL A 19 27.95 17.05 19.78
N GLY A 20 27.63 17.14 18.51
CA GLY A 20 28.23 18.06 17.56
C GLY A 20 27.20 18.81 16.74
N GLN A 21 27.12 20.11 16.99
CA GLN A 21 26.38 21.15 16.23
C GLN A 21 24.85 20.94 16.22
N ARG A 22 24.14 21.74 17.00
CA ARG A 22 22.70 21.97 16.82
C ARG A 22 22.46 22.30 15.34
N PRO A 23 21.63 21.54 14.60
CA PRO A 23 21.17 22.02 13.32
C PRO A 23 20.49 23.36 13.53
N GLU A 24 20.63 24.27 12.56
CA GLU A 24 19.89 25.53 12.53
C GLU A 24 18.39 25.22 12.81
N PRO A 25 17.68 26.10 13.53
CA PRO A 25 16.29 25.86 13.83
C PRO A 25 15.54 25.57 12.52
N HIS A 26 14.96 24.38 12.40
CA HIS A 26 14.15 23.97 11.23
C HIS A 26 12.83 24.76 11.16
N LEU A 27 12.65 25.75 12.01
CA LEU A 27 11.51 26.66 12.02
C LEU A 27 11.66 27.70 10.92
N HIS A 28 10.79 27.61 9.94
CA HIS A 28 10.66 28.58 8.88
C HIS A 28 9.38 29.41 9.10
N GLU A 29 9.50 30.72 9.05
CA GLU A 29 8.38 31.65 9.22
C GLU A 29 8.28 32.58 8.02
N LEU A 30 7.07 32.73 7.47
CA LEU A 30 6.74 33.69 6.41
C LEU A 30 5.59 34.56 6.87
N ALA A 31 5.70 35.86 6.62
CA ALA A 31 4.64 36.81 6.93
C ALA A 31 4.35 37.71 5.74
N ALA A 32 3.08 37.97 5.48
CA ALA A 32 2.59 38.94 4.51
C ALA A 32 1.13 39.29 4.81
N GLY A 33 0.73 40.56 4.58
CA GLY A 33 -0.66 40.98 4.67
C GLY A 33 -1.33 40.80 6.04
N GLY A 34 -0.57 40.67 7.11
CA GLY A 34 -1.10 40.41 8.47
C GLY A 34 -1.26 38.92 8.79
N LEU A 35 -0.96 38.00 7.86
CA LEU A 35 -0.97 36.56 8.05
C LEU A 35 0.46 36.05 8.24
N THR A 36 0.64 35.09 9.15
CA THR A 36 1.91 34.39 9.39
C THR A 36 1.76 32.91 9.11
N TRP A 37 2.65 32.33 8.30
CA TRP A 37 2.76 30.89 8.12
C TRP A 37 4.05 30.36 8.74
N ILE A 38 3.94 29.45 9.68
CA ILE A 38 5.05 28.75 10.30
C ILE A 38 5.04 27.31 9.83
N HIS A 39 6.19 26.83 9.35
CA HIS A 39 6.41 25.44 8.94
C HIS A 39 7.62 24.90 9.71
N LEU A 40 7.42 23.79 10.44
CA LEU A 40 8.43 23.17 11.28
C LEU A 40 8.32 21.64 11.19
N GLU A 41 9.35 20.99 10.67
CA GLU A 41 9.41 19.54 10.56
C GLU A 41 9.90 18.89 11.86
N GLY A 42 9.17 17.88 12.35
CA GLY A 42 9.53 17.10 13.52
C GLY A 42 9.73 17.93 14.78
N PRO A 43 8.72 18.68 15.24
CA PRO A 43 8.83 19.58 16.39
C PRO A 43 9.29 18.83 17.64
N ASN A 44 10.17 19.44 18.40
CA ASN A 44 10.57 18.97 19.72
C ASN A 44 9.79 19.70 20.83
N ALA A 45 10.01 19.29 22.09
CA ALA A 45 9.28 19.86 23.23
C ALA A 45 9.55 21.38 23.45
N GLU A 46 10.74 21.88 23.10
CA GLU A 46 11.07 23.30 23.20
C GLU A 46 10.28 24.08 22.14
N ASP A 47 10.25 23.57 20.92
CA ASP A 47 9.53 24.17 19.79
C ASP A 47 8.02 24.23 20.07
N ALA A 48 7.43 23.10 20.47
CA ALA A 48 6.00 23.01 20.78
C ALA A 48 5.59 23.98 21.92
N ASN A 49 6.36 24.04 23.01
CA ASN A 49 6.09 24.97 24.12
C ASN A 49 6.29 26.44 23.73
N MET A 50 7.28 26.75 22.89
CA MET A 50 7.49 28.09 22.36
C MET A 50 6.29 28.56 21.52
N LEU A 51 5.83 27.72 20.58
CA LEU A 51 4.68 28.03 19.75
C LEU A 51 3.39 28.14 20.59
N ALA A 52 3.16 27.20 21.52
CA ALA A 52 2.02 27.24 22.41
C ALA A 52 1.98 28.54 23.28
N THR A 53 3.13 28.98 23.77
CA THR A 53 3.24 30.25 24.51
C THR A 53 2.95 31.46 23.64
N ARG A 54 3.41 31.43 22.37
CA ARG A 54 3.21 32.51 21.40
C ARG A 54 1.75 32.66 20.97
N PHE A 55 1.06 31.54 20.76
CA PHE A 55 -0.30 31.51 20.18
C PHE A 55 -1.40 31.18 21.22
N GLY A 56 -1.04 30.87 22.43
CA GLY A 56 -2.00 30.57 23.52
C GLY A 56 -2.68 29.20 23.36
N TRP A 57 -1.96 28.20 22.84
CA TRP A 57 -2.56 26.86 22.61
C TRP A 57 -2.85 26.11 23.91
N HIS A 58 -3.84 25.24 23.85
CA HIS A 58 -4.21 24.41 24.98
C HIS A 58 -3.11 23.38 25.30
N PRO A 59 -2.80 23.10 26.58
CA PRO A 59 -1.74 22.17 26.97
C PRO A 59 -1.90 20.74 26.41
N LEU A 60 -3.14 20.29 26.18
CA LEU A 60 -3.41 18.97 25.56
C LEU A 60 -2.92 18.91 24.12
N ASP A 61 -3.02 20.00 23.36
CA ASP A 61 -2.54 20.03 21.97
C ASP A 61 -1.01 19.93 21.92
N VAL A 62 -0.32 20.51 22.92
CA VAL A 62 1.14 20.36 23.07
C VAL A 62 1.52 18.90 23.37
N GLU A 63 0.75 18.22 24.21
CA GLU A 63 0.94 16.79 24.48
C GLU A 63 0.72 15.97 23.21
N ASP A 64 -0.28 16.31 22.39
CA ASP A 64 -0.59 15.64 21.15
C ASP A 64 0.53 15.80 20.11
N ILE A 65 1.04 17.01 19.88
CA ILE A 65 2.20 17.27 19.00
C ILE A 65 3.41 16.38 19.37
N LEU A 66 3.63 16.16 20.66
CA LEU A 66 4.77 15.41 21.18
C LEU A 66 4.53 13.89 21.22
N SER A 67 3.29 13.47 21.01
CA SER A 67 2.93 12.05 21.02
C SER A 67 3.34 11.40 19.70
N LYS A 68 3.76 10.13 19.75
CA LYS A 68 4.28 9.41 18.58
C LYS A 68 3.21 8.94 17.58
N ARG A 69 1.95 8.95 17.95
CA ARG A 69 0.84 8.47 17.09
C ARG A 69 -0.48 9.06 17.58
N GLN A 70 -0.98 10.00 16.87
CA GLN A 70 -2.34 10.48 17.05
C GLN A 70 -3.29 9.84 16.02
N ARG A 71 -4.58 9.94 16.28
CA ARG A 71 -5.61 9.63 15.27
C ARG A 71 -6.00 10.94 14.59
N PRO A 72 -6.38 10.88 13.30
CA PRO A 72 -6.95 12.05 12.66
C PRO A 72 -8.11 12.62 13.48
N LYS A 73 -8.07 13.90 13.75
CA LYS A 73 -9.05 14.62 14.56
C LYS A 73 -9.05 16.12 14.24
N VAL A 74 -10.12 16.79 14.63
CA VAL A 74 -10.23 18.25 14.64
C VAL A 74 -10.77 18.67 15.99
N ASP A 75 -10.06 19.54 16.67
CA ASP A 75 -10.46 20.17 17.91
C ASP A 75 -10.66 21.66 17.66
N ASP A 76 -11.89 22.15 17.88
CA ASP A 76 -12.25 23.56 17.69
C ASP A 76 -12.28 24.31 19.03
N TYR A 77 -11.30 25.16 19.23
CA TYR A 77 -11.20 26.07 20.36
C TYR A 77 -11.83 27.42 20.00
N HIS A 78 -13.16 27.43 19.89
CA HIS A 78 -13.91 28.61 19.45
C HIS A 78 -13.67 29.83 20.32
N GLU A 79 -13.58 29.66 21.65
CA GLU A 79 -13.34 30.74 22.61
C GLU A 79 -11.89 31.29 22.50
N ASP A 80 -10.92 30.42 22.22
CA ASP A 80 -9.51 30.78 22.05
C ASP A 80 -9.19 31.21 20.61
N GLY A 81 -10.13 31.03 19.67
CA GLY A 81 -10.07 31.57 18.33
C GLY A 81 -9.21 30.75 17.37
N TYR A 82 -8.95 29.45 17.62
CA TYR A 82 -8.17 28.60 16.71
C TYR A 82 -8.79 27.21 16.54
N ILE A 83 -8.32 26.50 15.51
CA ILE A 83 -8.58 25.08 15.26
C ILE A 83 -7.25 24.34 15.35
N PHE A 84 -7.26 23.18 16.02
CA PHE A 84 -6.21 22.18 15.94
C PHE A 84 -6.69 20.98 15.14
N ALA A 85 -5.95 20.58 14.12
CA ALA A 85 -6.25 19.41 13.30
C ALA A 85 -5.04 18.49 13.17
N VAL A 86 -5.26 17.19 13.34
CA VAL A 86 -4.29 16.13 13.08
C VAL A 86 -4.73 15.39 11.82
N LEU A 87 -3.93 15.44 10.78
CA LEU A 87 -4.20 14.84 9.46
C LEU A 87 -3.12 13.84 9.09
N HIS A 88 -3.50 12.80 8.32
CA HIS A 88 -2.58 11.76 7.89
C HIS A 88 -2.51 11.67 6.36
N PHE A 89 -1.30 11.63 5.84
CA PHE A 89 -1.06 11.48 4.40
C PHE A 89 -0.17 10.27 4.11
N PRO A 90 -0.38 9.58 2.97
CA PRO A 90 0.44 8.44 2.61
C PRO A 90 1.83 8.89 2.14
N VAL A 91 2.87 8.32 2.74
CA VAL A 91 4.26 8.52 2.32
C VAL A 91 4.90 7.14 2.11
N PHE A 92 5.63 7.01 0.98
CA PHE A 92 6.34 5.77 0.68
C PHE A 92 7.68 5.73 1.41
N ASP A 93 7.80 4.84 2.38
CA ASP A 93 9.04 4.57 3.09
C ASP A 93 9.93 3.64 2.26
N LYS A 94 11.03 4.18 1.75
CA LYS A 94 12.00 3.44 0.91
C LYS A 94 12.77 2.37 1.69
N ALA A 95 12.94 2.53 3.01
CA ALA A 95 13.69 1.58 3.82
C ALA A 95 12.93 0.27 4.03
N VAL A 96 11.62 0.37 4.23
CA VAL A 96 10.73 -0.79 4.45
C VAL A 96 9.88 -1.14 3.22
N GLN A 97 9.99 -0.37 2.13
CA GLN A 97 9.25 -0.56 0.88
C GLN A 97 7.72 -0.62 1.11
N ARG A 98 7.19 0.28 1.94
CA ARG A 98 5.77 0.32 2.31
C ARG A 98 5.24 1.74 2.39
N LEU A 99 3.93 1.88 2.21
CA LEU A 99 3.20 3.09 2.52
C LEU A 99 2.99 3.19 4.02
N ASN A 100 3.44 4.31 4.60
CA ASN A 100 3.23 4.69 5.99
C ASN A 100 2.39 5.96 6.07
N ALA A 101 1.73 6.18 7.21
CA ALA A 101 1.07 7.44 7.50
C ALA A 101 2.12 8.46 7.95
N ALA A 102 2.18 9.59 7.27
CA ALA A 102 2.82 10.81 7.75
C ALA A 102 1.75 11.67 8.44
N GLU A 103 2.04 12.11 9.65
CA GLU A 103 1.16 12.96 10.44
C GLU A 103 1.50 14.43 10.16
N LEU A 104 0.47 15.24 9.98
CA LEU A 104 0.53 16.68 9.85
C LEU A 104 -0.36 17.31 10.91
N ASP A 105 0.25 17.95 11.90
CA ASP A 105 -0.46 18.78 12.86
C ASP A 105 -0.61 20.19 12.30
N VAL A 106 -1.83 20.69 12.33
CA VAL A 106 -2.20 22.00 11.80
C VAL A 106 -2.85 22.83 12.88
N PHE A 107 -2.35 24.03 13.09
CA PHE A 107 -3.01 25.07 13.89
C PHE A 107 -3.42 26.22 13.00
N LEU A 108 -4.70 26.50 12.99
CA LEU A 108 -5.31 27.55 12.18
C LEU A 108 -5.93 28.62 13.08
N GLY A 109 -5.41 29.81 13.03
CA GLY A 109 -5.96 31.01 13.68
C GLY A 109 -6.36 32.06 12.66
N PRO A 110 -6.92 33.22 13.12
CA PRO A 110 -7.33 34.30 12.23
C PRO A 110 -6.19 34.89 11.40
N ASP A 111 -5.02 34.97 11.99
CA ASP A 111 -3.83 35.65 11.45
C ASP A 111 -2.61 34.73 11.36
N TYR A 112 -2.79 33.42 11.56
CA TYR A 112 -1.70 32.46 11.42
C TYR A 112 -2.16 31.09 10.92
N LEU A 113 -1.23 30.42 10.26
CA LEU A 113 -1.24 28.98 9.97
C LEU A 113 0.07 28.39 10.48
N VAL A 114 -0.01 27.31 11.25
CA VAL A 114 1.18 26.53 11.67
C VAL A 114 1.03 25.11 11.18
N THR A 115 2.04 24.60 10.47
CA THR A 115 2.10 23.23 9.92
C THR A 115 3.30 22.49 10.50
N LEU A 116 3.04 21.40 11.20
CA LEU A 116 4.02 20.60 11.94
C LEU A 116 4.00 19.15 11.47
N PRO A 117 4.60 18.83 10.33
CA PRO A 117 4.69 17.44 9.87
C PRO A 117 5.70 16.65 10.74
N ASN A 118 5.37 15.42 11.09
CA ASN A 118 6.28 14.51 11.81
C ASN A 118 7.42 13.95 10.93
N VAL A 119 7.23 13.97 9.62
CA VAL A 119 8.23 13.66 8.58
C VAL A 119 8.02 14.61 7.40
N GLU A 120 9.04 14.81 6.58
CA GLU A 120 8.93 15.70 5.42
C GLU A 120 7.73 15.34 4.53
N LEU A 121 6.83 16.32 4.36
CA LEU A 121 5.73 16.29 3.41
C LEU A 121 6.10 17.20 2.22
N LEU A 122 6.65 16.60 1.17
CA LEU A 122 7.17 17.32 0.00
C LEU A 122 6.23 18.39 -0.59
N PRO A 123 4.90 18.20 -0.68
CA PRO A 123 4.00 19.26 -1.15
C PRO A 123 4.05 20.49 -0.27
N VAL A 124 3.96 20.32 1.05
CA VAL A 124 3.99 21.45 2.02
C VAL A 124 5.33 22.19 1.94
N THR A 125 6.44 21.46 1.98
CA THR A 125 7.79 22.03 1.87
C THR A 125 7.98 22.78 0.55
N ARG A 126 7.44 22.26 -0.57
CA ARG A 126 7.51 22.94 -1.89
C ARG A 126 6.67 24.18 -1.92
N LEU A 127 5.44 24.16 -1.44
CA LEU A 127 4.56 25.33 -1.40
C LEU A 127 5.18 26.42 -0.51
N PHE A 128 5.69 26.03 0.68
CA PHE A 128 6.39 26.95 1.57
C PHE A 128 7.59 27.62 0.88
N ARG A 129 8.44 26.84 0.19
CA ARG A 129 9.60 27.36 -0.54
C ARG A 129 9.17 28.28 -1.68
N ARG A 130 8.13 27.94 -2.45
CA ARG A 130 7.58 28.82 -3.47
C ARG A 130 7.13 30.15 -2.91
N CYS A 131 6.45 30.16 -1.76
CA CYS A 131 6.06 31.39 -1.06
C CYS A 131 7.27 32.16 -0.50
N TYR A 132 8.36 31.47 -0.15
CA TYR A 132 9.61 32.10 0.27
C TYR A 132 10.30 32.82 -0.89
N ASP A 133 10.42 32.15 -2.02
CA ASP A 133 11.16 32.64 -3.18
C ASP A 133 10.36 33.68 -4.00
N ASP A 134 9.02 33.60 -4.01
CA ASP A 134 8.13 34.45 -4.78
C ASP A 134 7.23 35.30 -3.85
N GLU A 135 7.61 36.57 -3.70
CA GLU A 135 6.88 37.52 -2.88
C GLU A 135 5.48 37.84 -3.43
N LEU A 136 5.30 37.84 -4.75
CA LEU A 136 3.97 38.10 -5.36
C LEU A 136 3.02 36.96 -5.06
N LEU A 137 3.48 35.72 -5.21
CA LEU A 137 2.70 34.53 -4.87
C LEU A 137 2.36 34.55 -3.35
N ARG A 138 3.32 34.85 -2.50
CA ARG A 138 3.11 34.94 -1.04
C ARG A 138 2.04 35.98 -0.71
N GLN A 139 2.13 37.18 -1.25
CA GLN A 139 1.14 38.23 -1.03
C GLN A 139 -0.24 37.83 -1.54
N GLN A 140 -0.31 37.20 -2.72
CA GLN A 140 -1.57 36.75 -3.29
C GLN A 140 -2.26 35.66 -2.43
N LEU A 141 -1.53 34.70 -1.91
CA LEU A 141 -2.10 33.63 -1.08
C LEU A 141 -2.46 34.15 0.31
N PHE A 142 -1.58 34.91 0.94
CA PHE A 142 -1.77 35.39 2.31
C PHE A 142 -2.88 36.46 2.40
N SER A 143 -3.10 37.26 1.36
CA SER A 143 -4.17 38.27 1.34
C SER A 143 -5.57 37.69 1.44
N LYS A 144 -5.75 36.39 1.20
CA LYS A 144 -7.05 35.71 1.23
C LYS A 144 -7.36 35.05 2.59
N GLY A 145 -6.47 35.20 3.58
CA GLY A 145 -6.66 34.68 4.95
C GLY A 145 -6.08 33.30 5.18
N SER A 146 -6.09 32.90 6.44
CA SER A 146 -5.47 31.66 6.92
C SER A 146 -6.17 30.39 6.41
N GLY A 147 -7.51 30.41 6.32
CA GLY A 147 -8.29 29.30 5.78
C GLY A 147 -7.98 29.02 4.30
N ARG A 148 -7.80 30.08 3.50
CA ARG A 148 -7.39 29.90 2.09
C ARG A 148 -5.97 29.32 1.97
N LEU A 149 -5.06 29.75 2.82
CA LEU A 149 -3.70 29.17 2.83
C LEU A 149 -3.73 27.71 3.23
N LEU A 150 -4.55 27.33 4.21
CA LEU A 150 -4.74 25.92 4.58
C LEU A 150 -5.32 25.10 3.41
N TYR A 151 -6.31 25.65 2.69
CA TYR A 151 -6.84 24.99 1.50
C TYR A 151 -5.73 24.66 0.49
N GLU A 152 -4.86 25.62 0.14
CA GLU A 152 -3.76 25.39 -0.79
C GLU A 152 -2.78 24.31 -0.30
N VAL A 153 -2.52 24.26 1.01
CA VAL A 153 -1.69 23.20 1.61
C VAL A 153 -2.33 21.83 1.46
N LEU A 154 -3.64 21.73 1.70
CA LEU A 154 -4.36 20.47 1.60
C LEU A 154 -4.56 20.03 0.15
N ASP A 155 -4.85 20.94 -0.75
CA ASP A 155 -5.01 20.71 -2.18
C ASP A 155 -3.72 20.11 -2.78
N ASP A 156 -2.56 20.74 -2.56
CA ASP A 156 -1.26 20.22 -2.97
C ASP A 156 -0.96 18.81 -2.36
N LEU A 157 -1.40 18.55 -1.12
CA LEU A 157 -1.24 17.25 -0.47
C LEU A 157 -2.14 16.17 -1.08
N PHE A 158 -3.40 16.49 -1.36
CA PHE A 158 -4.33 15.55 -2.00
C PHE A 158 -3.94 15.29 -3.46
N ASP A 159 -3.50 16.31 -4.19
CA ASP A 159 -2.95 16.13 -5.54
C ASP A 159 -1.74 15.20 -5.55
N TYR A 160 -0.90 15.24 -4.52
CA TYR A 160 0.22 14.29 -4.38
C TYR A 160 -0.23 12.84 -4.11
N CYS A 161 -1.43 12.64 -3.59
CA CYS A 161 -1.98 11.31 -3.31
C CYS A 161 -2.33 10.54 -4.60
N PHE A 162 -2.84 11.21 -5.65
CA PHE A 162 -3.28 10.56 -6.89
C PHE A 162 -2.16 9.84 -7.66
N PRO A 163 -0.96 10.40 -7.86
CA PRO A 163 0.16 9.66 -8.45
C PRO A 163 0.58 8.38 -7.71
N ILE A 164 0.29 8.28 -6.41
CA ILE A 164 0.53 7.05 -5.65
C ILE A 164 -0.50 5.99 -6.04
N LEU A 165 -1.78 6.39 -6.20
CA LEU A 165 -2.87 5.52 -6.67
C LEU A 165 -2.61 5.02 -8.08
N ASP A 166 -2.20 5.90 -9.00
CA ASP A 166 -1.87 5.53 -10.38
C ASP A 166 -0.80 4.45 -10.43
N LYS A 167 0.23 4.56 -9.59
CA LYS A 167 1.27 3.52 -9.48
C LYS A 167 0.70 2.18 -8.99
N ILE A 168 -0.28 2.18 -8.10
CA ILE A 168 -0.96 0.97 -7.65
C ILE A 168 -1.78 0.38 -8.81
N GLY A 169 -2.53 1.21 -9.55
CA GLY A 169 -3.27 0.79 -10.74
C GLY A 169 -2.37 0.12 -11.77
N HIS A 170 -1.27 0.77 -12.16
CA HIS A 170 -0.30 0.19 -13.09
C HIS A 170 0.34 -1.12 -12.61
N LYS A 171 0.49 -1.30 -11.29
CA LYS A 171 0.96 -2.58 -10.75
C LYS A 171 -0.09 -3.68 -10.91
N LEU A 172 -1.37 -3.37 -10.71
CA LEU A 172 -2.47 -4.30 -10.92
C LEU A 172 -2.56 -4.74 -12.39
N ASP A 173 -2.52 -3.78 -13.33
CA ASP A 173 -2.52 -4.05 -14.77
C ASP A 173 -1.36 -4.98 -15.17
N ARG A 174 -0.16 -4.68 -14.68
CA ARG A 174 1.03 -5.51 -14.95
C ARG A 174 0.88 -6.93 -14.40
N ILE A 175 0.34 -7.09 -13.19
CA ILE A 175 0.10 -8.41 -12.58
C ILE A 175 -0.89 -9.20 -13.42
N GLU A 176 -1.95 -8.56 -13.91
CA GLU A 176 -2.94 -9.17 -14.80
C GLU A 176 -2.29 -9.67 -16.10
N ASP A 177 -1.52 -8.83 -16.76
CA ASP A 177 -0.80 -9.17 -17.99
C ASP A 177 0.16 -10.36 -17.80
N GLU A 178 0.93 -10.36 -16.72
CA GLU A 178 1.89 -11.42 -16.40
C GLU A 178 1.20 -12.75 -16.09
N MET A 179 0.08 -12.72 -15.39
CA MET A 179 -0.73 -13.89 -15.08
C MET A 179 -1.27 -14.55 -16.35
N PHE A 180 -1.84 -13.76 -17.29
CA PHE A 180 -2.33 -14.26 -18.56
C PHE A 180 -1.22 -14.66 -19.55
N ALA A 181 0.00 -14.16 -19.36
CA ALA A 181 1.18 -14.63 -20.10
C ALA A 181 1.72 -15.99 -19.62
N GLY A 182 1.03 -16.66 -18.69
CA GLY A 182 1.40 -18.00 -18.18
C GLY A 182 2.42 -17.97 -17.03
N ARG A 183 2.62 -16.81 -16.38
CA ARG A 183 3.53 -16.65 -15.23
C ARG A 183 2.78 -16.56 -13.90
N ALA A 184 1.69 -17.31 -13.76
CA ALA A 184 0.82 -17.26 -12.59
C ALA A 184 1.54 -17.53 -11.24
N GLU A 185 2.57 -18.37 -11.24
CA GLU A 185 3.36 -18.66 -10.03
C GLU A 185 4.27 -17.49 -9.63
N ASP A 186 4.77 -16.72 -10.60
CA ASP A 186 5.71 -15.62 -10.37
C ASP A 186 5.01 -14.40 -9.74
N VAL A 187 3.74 -14.17 -10.05
CA VAL A 187 2.99 -12.98 -9.61
C VAL A 187 2.39 -13.08 -8.20
N VAL A 188 2.43 -14.24 -7.54
CA VAL A 188 1.84 -14.44 -6.19
C VAL A 188 2.36 -13.41 -5.18
N ARG A 189 3.65 -13.14 -5.21
CA ARG A 189 4.29 -12.18 -4.33
C ARG A 189 3.87 -10.74 -4.65
N ASP A 190 3.74 -10.42 -5.93
CA ASP A 190 3.35 -9.08 -6.38
C ASP A 190 1.90 -8.79 -6.03
N ILE A 191 0.99 -9.76 -6.18
CA ILE A 191 -0.41 -9.67 -5.70
C ILE A 191 -0.43 -9.36 -4.20
N SER A 192 0.31 -10.11 -3.39
CA SER A 192 0.38 -9.91 -1.94
C SER A 192 0.92 -8.51 -1.57
N ASN A 193 1.96 -8.04 -2.27
CA ASN A 193 2.57 -6.73 -2.03
C ASN A 193 1.59 -5.59 -2.36
N VAL A 194 0.94 -5.64 -3.52
CA VAL A 194 -0.03 -4.61 -3.94
C VAL A 194 -1.26 -4.63 -3.04
N LYS A 195 -1.77 -5.81 -2.66
CA LYS A 195 -2.85 -5.95 -1.68
C LYS A 195 -2.50 -5.25 -0.35
N GLN A 196 -1.26 -5.44 0.13
CA GLN A 196 -0.79 -4.81 1.36
C GLN A 196 -0.67 -3.27 1.22
N GLU A 197 -0.23 -2.77 0.05
CA GLU A 197 -0.18 -1.32 -0.23
C GLU A 197 -1.60 -0.73 -0.21
N ILE A 198 -2.57 -1.35 -0.87
CA ILE A 198 -3.98 -0.92 -0.88
C ILE A 198 -4.55 -0.90 0.53
N ILE A 199 -4.34 -1.96 1.32
CA ILE A 199 -4.81 -2.04 2.71
C ILE A 199 -4.19 -0.93 3.57
N SER A 200 -2.90 -0.65 3.40
CA SER A 200 -2.19 0.39 4.14
C SER A 200 -2.74 1.77 3.81
N TYR A 201 -2.95 2.05 2.54
CA TYR A 201 -3.51 3.32 2.10
C TYR A 201 -4.96 3.52 2.59
N ARG A 202 -5.79 2.48 2.50
CA ARG A 202 -7.17 2.52 3.05
C ARG A 202 -7.21 2.82 4.54
N LYS A 203 -6.27 2.31 5.32
CA LYS A 203 -6.16 2.60 6.76
C LYS A 203 -5.85 4.07 7.05
N ILE A 204 -5.15 4.74 6.14
CA ILE A 204 -4.83 6.17 6.25
C ILE A 204 -6.07 6.99 5.88
N ILE A 205 -6.65 6.77 4.70
CA ILE A 205 -7.73 7.61 4.16
C ILE A 205 -9.06 7.40 4.87
N LYS A 206 -9.34 6.19 5.37
CA LYS A 206 -10.64 5.91 6.01
C LYS A 206 -11.02 6.88 7.14
N PRO A 207 -10.16 7.15 8.14
CA PRO A 207 -10.47 8.11 9.18
C PRO A 207 -10.41 9.57 8.67
N GLU A 208 -9.55 9.88 7.68
CA GLU A 208 -9.43 11.23 7.13
C GLU A 208 -10.76 11.79 6.59
N ARG A 209 -11.56 10.98 5.92
CA ARG A 209 -12.85 11.39 5.36
C ARG A 209 -13.80 12.02 6.38
N SER A 210 -13.85 11.46 7.59
CA SER A 210 -14.68 12.02 8.66
C SER A 210 -14.04 13.26 9.31
N THR A 211 -12.73 13.27 9.40
CA THR A 211 -11.94 14.39 9.93
C THR A 211 -12.03 15.60 9.02
N LEU A 212 -11.93 15.41 7.70
CA LEU A 212 -12.05 16.49 6.72
C LEU A 212 -13.45 17.10 6.69
N ARG A 213 -14.52 16.31 6.76
CA ARG A 213 -15.89 16.82 6.89
C ARG A 213 -16.11 17.62 8.16
N LEU A 214 -15.37 17.29 9.23
CA LEU A 214 -15.41 18.07 10.45
C LEU A 214 -14.61 19.37 10.30
N LEU A 215 -13.43 19.29 9.68
CA LEU A 215 -12.58 20.44 9.38
C LEU A 215 -13.29 21.45 8.49
N GLU A 216 -13.95 21.02 7.41
CA GLU A 216 -14.76 21.81 6.50
C GLU A 216 -15.74 22.71 7.27
N ARG A 217 -16.51 22.16 8.20
CA ARG A 217 -17.49 22.91 9.00
C ARG A 217 -16.87 23.95 9.93
N HIS A 218 -15.70 23.67 10.48
CA HIS A 218 -15.07 24.56 11.44
C HIS A 218 -14.18 25.62 10.79
N VAL A 219 -13.67 25.34 9.57
CA VAL A 219 -12.79 26.26 8.86
C VAL A 219 -13.55 27.44 8.22
N GLU A 220 -14.86 27.34 7.99
CA GLU A 220 -15.71 28.37 7.37
C GLU A 220 -15.46 29.76 7.99
N ARG A 221 -15.31 29.86 9.30
CA ARG A 221 -15.06 31.14 10.01
C ARG A 221 -13.69 31.80 9.66
N PHE A 222 -12.79 31.06 9.05
CA PHE A 222 -11.47 31.55 8.61
C PHE A 222 -11.41 31.75 7.10
N LEU A 223 -12.53 31.56 6.40
CA LEU A 223 -12.66 31.73 4.95
C LEU A 223 -13.44 33.00 4.64
N PRO A 224 -13.11 33.72 3.57
CA PRO A 224 -14.02 34.69 2.97
C PRO A 224 -15.28 33.97 2.43
N GLU A 225 -16.47 34.61 2.50
CA GLU A 225 -17.75 34.07 2.00
C GLU A 225 -17.65 33.48 0.56
N GLU A 226 -16.79 34.06 -0.27
CA GLU A 226 -16.60 33.63 -1.67
C GLU A 226 -15.83 32.28 -1.79
N LEU A 227 -15.30 31.75 -0.71
CA LEU A 227 -14.41 30.59 -0.67
C LEU A 227 -14.96 29.42 0.19
N GLU A 228 -16.19 29.48 0.65
CA GLU A 228 -16.80 28.44 1.49
C GLU A 228 -16.82 27.07 0.78
N ASP A 229 -17.12 27.05 -0.52
CA ASP A 229 -17.21 25.81 -1.31
C ASP A 229 -15.84 25.14 -1.61
N TYR A 230 -14.73 25.79 -1.29
CA TYR A 230 -13.40 25.24 -1.63
C TYR A 230 -13.02 24.00 -0.81
N PHE A 231 -13.50 23.88 0.42
CA PHE A 231 -13.23 22.72 1.24
C PHE A 231 -14.05 21.48 0.83
N ASP A 232 -15.15 21.67 0.12
CA ASP A 232 -15.90 20.57 -0.52
C ASP A 232 -14.99 19.81 -1.48
N ASP A 233 -14.14 20.52 -2.27
CA ASP A 233 -13.19 19.88 -3.20
C ASP A 233 -12.20 18.99 -2.47
N ILE A 234 -11.75 19.37 -1.26
CA ILE A 234 -10.83 18.55 -0.43
C ILE A 234 -11.55 17.29 0.08
N VAL A 235 -12.79 17.44 0.53
CA VAL A 235 -13.62 16.30 0.96
C VAL A 235 -13.86 15.35 -0.21
N ASP A 236 -14.24 15.90 -1.38
CA ASP A 236 -14.47 15.14 -2.59
C ASP A 236 -13.19 14.41 -3.09
N ALA A 237 -12.02 15.05 -2.98
CA ALA A 237 -10.75 14.40 -3.30
C ALA A 237 -10.51 13.18 -2.41
N ALA A 238 -10.77 13.29 -1.11
CA ALA A 238 -10.65 12.16 -0.17
C ALA A 238 -11.65 11.03 -0.46
N GLU A 239 -12.90 11.38 -0.84
CA GLU A 239 -13.92 10.40 -1.26
C GLU A 239 -13.50 9.69 -2.55
N ARG A 240 -13.02 10.42 -3.55
CA ARG A 240 -12.51 9.83 -4.81
C ARG A 240 -11.34 8.88 -4.58
N ILE A 241 -10.40 9.24 -3.69
CA ILE A 241 -9.29 8.36 -3.30
C ILE A 241 -9.82 7.09 -2.66
N TRP A 242 -10.81 7.22 -1.77
CA TRP A 242 -11.44 6.07 -1.12
C TRP A 242 -12.11 5.13 -2.12
N ASP A 243 -12.89 5.67 -3.07
CA ASP A 243 -13.60 4.88 -4.07
C ASP A 243 -12.62 4.15 -5.01
N LEU A 244 -11.53 4.82 -5.42
CA LEU A 244 -10.46 4.18 -6.19
C LEU A 244 -9.80 3.03 -5.42
N LEU A 245 -9.51 3.24 -4.14
CA LEU A 245 -8.93 2.19 -3.28
C LEU A 245 -9.90 1.03 -3.03
N ASP A 246 -11.20 1.28 -2.99
CA ASP A 246 -12.21 0.23 -2.85
C ASP A 246 -12.29 -0.61 -4.13
N ASN A 247 -12.28 0.05 -5.29
CA ASN A 247 -12.20 -0.62 -6.59
C ASN A 247 -10.89 -1.44 -6.72
N TYR A 248 -9.73 -0.86 -6.41
CA TYR A 248 -8.45 -1.60 -6.46
C TYR A 248 -8.42 -2.81 -5.52
N LYS A 249 -9.09 -2.72 -4.37
CA LYS A 249 -9.26 -3.85 -3.46
C LYS A 249 -10.04 -4.98 -4.14
N GLU A 250 -11.15 -4.67 -4.79
CA GLU A 250 -11.96 -5.67 -5.51
C GLU A 250 -11.17 -6.31 -6.66
N VAL A 251 -10.42 -5.49 -7.42
CA VAL A 251 -9.57 -5.98 -8.51
C VAL A 251 -8.50 -6.93 -8.00
N VAL A 252 -7.77 -6.57 -6.94
CA VAL A 252 -6.70 -7.44 -6.41
C VAL A 252 -7.24 -8.74 -5.81
N GLU A 253 -8.41 -8.74 -5.20
CA GLU A 253 -9.09 -9.95 -4.70
C GLU A 253 -9.53 -10.85 -5.88
N GLY A 254 -10.01 -10.25 -6.97
CA GLY A 254 -10.32 -10.95 -8.23
C GLY A 254 -9.08 -11.59 -8.87
N LEU A 255 -7.99 -10.85 -8.96
CA LEU A 255 -6.71 -11.36 -9.48
C LEU A 255 -6.17 -12.52 -8.63
N GLU A 256 -6.23 -12.40 -7.29
CA GLU A 256 -5.82 -13.48 -6.37
C GLU A 256 -6.60 -14.77 -6.65
N SER A 257 -7.93 -14.70 -6.72
CA SER A 257 -8.79 -15.86 -6.99
C SER A 257 -8.56 -16.47 -8.40
N THR A 258 -8.35 -15.62 -9.40
CA THR A 258 -8.06 -16.07 -10.76
C THR A 258 -6.69 -16.74 -10.81
N ASN A 259 -5.69 -16.19 -10.14
CA ASN A 259 -4.34 -16.75 -10.07
C ASN A 259 -4.32 -18.12 -9.40
N GLU A 260 -5.06 -18.31 -8.30
CA GLU A 260 -5.22 -19.62 -7.64
C GLU A 260 -5.83 -20.65 -8.62
N SER A 261 -6.82 -20.22 -9.39
CA SER A 261 -7.47 -21.08 -10.39
C SER A 261 -6.52 -21.49 -11.52
N GLU A 262 -5.68 -20.57 -12.01
CA GLU A 262 -4.67 -20.84 -13.03
C GLU A 262 -3.58 -21.79 -12.52
N ILE A 263 -3.09 -21.61 -11.32
CA ILE A 263 -2.13 -22.53 -10.67
C ILE A 263 -2.74 -23.93 -10.53
N ALA A 264 -3.98 -24.01 -10.04
CA ALA A 264 -4.69 -25.30 -9.91
C ALA A 264 -4.89 -25.99 -11.28
N ARG A 265 -5.19 -25.22 -12.32
CA ARG A 265 -5.32 -25.73 -13.69
C ARG A 265 -3.98 -26.31 -14.18
N HIS A 266 -2.90 -25.56 -13.99
CA HIS A 266 -1.56 -26.02 -14.39
C HIS A 266 -1.16 -27.30 -13.66
N GLN A 267 -1.40 -27.37 -12.34
CA GLN A 267 -1.14 -28.58 -11.54
C GLN A 267 -1.96 -29.78 -12.05
N ASN A 268 -3.23 -29.58 -12.40
CA ASN A 268 -4.07 -30.64 -12.97
C ASN A 268 -3.54 -31.13 -14.33
N ASP A 269 -3.02 -30.24 -15.15
CA ASP A 269 -2.42 -30.63 -16.44
C ASP A 269 -1.16 -31.48 -16.26
N VAL A 270 -0.28 -31.10 -15.30
CA VAL A 270 0.89 -31.92 -14.93
C VAL A 270 0.47 -33.30 -14.41
N LEU A 271 -0.51 -33.32 -13.47
CA LEU A 271 -1.04 -34.60 -12.95
C LEU A 271 -1.67 -35.46 -14.02
N ARG A 272 -2.35 -34.87 -15.03
CA ARG A 272 -2.91 -35.59 -16.19
C ARG A 272 -1.80 -36.28 -16.99
N VAL A 273 -0.74 -35.53 -17.32
CA VAL A 273 0.41 -36.10 -18.06
C VAL A 273 1.03 -37.25 -17.27
N LEU A 274 1.30 -37.06 -15.97
CA LEU A 274 1.87 -38.11 -15.09
C LEU A 274 0.95 -39.34 -15.03
N THR A 275 -0.37 -39.14 -14.95
CA THR A 275 -1.37 -40.22 -14.91
C THR A 275 -1.34 -41.02 -16.20
N VAL A 276 -1.31 -40.34 -17.38
CA VAL A 276 -1.23 -40.99 -18.68
C VAL A 276 0.02 -41.86 -18.77
N PHE A 277 1.19 -41.33 -18.39
CA PHE A 277 2.42 -42.13 -18.37
C PHE A 277 2.32 -43.34 -17.44
N SER A 278 1.83 -43.14 -16.23
CA SER A 278 1.71 -44.23 -15.24
C SER A 278 0.77 -45.33 -15.68
N VAL A 279 -0.42 -44.96 -16.20
CA VAL A 279 -1.42 -45.93 -16.66
C VAL A 279 -0.94 -46.71 -17.88
N ILE A 280 -0.10 -46.12 -18.75
CA ILE A 280 0.52 -46.85 -19.90
C ILE A 280 1.63 -47.77 -19.41
N LEU A 281 2.52 -47.32 -18.54
CA LEU A 281 3.70 -48.07 -18.10
C LEU A 281 3.36 -49.26 -17.18
N LEU A 282 2.38 -49.08 -16.28
CA LEU A 282 2.05 -50.09 -15.26
C LEU A 282 1.63 -51.45 -15.85
N PRO A 283 0.73 -51.57 -16.84
CA PRO A 283 0.41 -52.83 -17.47
C PRO A 283 1.62 -53.46 -18.21
N LEU A 284 2.45 -52.62 -18.84
CA LEU A 284 3.65 -53.09 -19.54
C LEU A 284 4.65 -53.72 -18.56
N THR A 285 4.86 -53.05 -17.42
CA THR A 285 5.73 -53.53 -16.33
C THR A 285 5.18 -54.86 -15.76
N LEU A 286 3.86 -54.95 -15.56
CA LEU A 286 3.22 -56.17 -15.08
C LEU A 286 3.40 -57.32 -16.09
N ILE A 287 3.15 -57.09 -17.40
CA ILE A 287 3.34 -58.08 -18.46
C ILE A 287 4.82 -58.53 -18.47
N SER A 288 5.75 -57.57 -18.51
CA SER A 288 7.18 -57.87 -18.52
C SER A 288 7.61 -58.63 -17.27
N GLY A 289 7.06 -58.26 -16.06
CA GLY A 289 7.33 -58.93 -14.79
C GLY A 289 6.84 -60.38 -14.78
N ILE A 290 5.61 -60.63 -15.22
CA ILE A 290 5.03 -61.99 -15.24
C ILE A 290 5.80 -62.89 -16.20
N PHE A 291 6.04 -62.43 -17.41
CA PHE A 291 6.78 -63.24 -18.42
C PHE A 291 8.28 -63.25 -18.23
N GLY A 292 8.86 -62.38 -17.40
CA GLY A 292 10.24 -62.37 -16.97
C GLY A 292 10.52 -63.29 -15.78
N MET A 293 9.47 -63.88 -15.17
CA MET A 293 9.67 -64.87 -14.08
C MET A 293 10.21 -66.18 -14.61
N ASN A 294 11.15 -66.83 -13.84
CA ASN A 294 11.70 -68.16 -14.15
C ASN A 294 10.67 -69.26 -13.86
N VAL A 295 9.44 -69.15 -14.35
CA VAL A 295 8.35 -70.14 -14.20
C VAL A 295 8.01 -70.69 -15.54
N HIS A 296 7.89 -72.02 -15.65
CA HIS A 296 7.52 -72.70 -16.90
C HIS A 296 6.06 -72.46 -17.24
N PHE A 297 5.80 -71.80 -18.35
CA PHE A 297 4.48 -71.59 -18.93
C PHE A 297 4.45 -72.11 -20.41
N PRO A 298 3.28 -72.39 -20.99
CA PRO A 298 3.21 -72.89 -22.36
C PRO A 298 3.89 -71.91 -23.34
N GLY A 299 4.88 -72.46 -24.10
CA GLY A 299 5.69 -71.68 -25.04
C GLY A 299 7.00 -71.11 -24.46
N PHE A 300 7.32 -71.40 -23.22
CA PHE A 300 8.60 -70.96 -22.62
C PHE A 300 9.80 -71.44 -23.43
N GLY A 301 10.73 -70.51 -23.78
CA GLY A 301 11.94 -70.84 -24.56
C GLY A 301 11.75 -70.88 -26.10
N THR A 302 10.56 -70.57 -26.61
CA THR A 302 10.31 -70.49 -28.04
C THR A 302 10.34 -69.07 -28.58
N SER A 303 10.99 -68.87 -29.76
CA SER A 303 11.16 -67.51 -30.33
C SER A 303 9.83 -66.85 -30.73
N TRP A 304 8.78 -67.62 -31.07
CA TRP A 304 7.47 -67.02 -31.40
C TRP A 304 6.76 -66.40 -30.25
N MET A 305 6.98 -66.89 -29.03
CA MET A 305 6.37 -66.37 -27.80
C MET A 305 6.84 -64.91 -27.49
N PHE A 306 8.09 -64.63 -27.81
CA PHE A 306 8.59 -63.25 -27.74
C PHE A 306 7.75 -62.27 -28.58
N TRP A 307 7.45 -62.65 -29.83
CA TRP A 307 6.65 -61.81 -30.72
C TRP A 307 5.19 -61.66 -30.26
N VAL A 308 4.63 -62.72 -29.67
CA VAL A 308 3.27 -62.64 -29.08
C VAL A 308 3.22 -61.69 -27.91
N ILE A 309 4.18 -61.77 -26.96
CA ILE A 309 4.25 -60.85 -25.83
C ILE A 309 4.48 -59.43 -26.29
N ALA A 310 5.39 -59.18 -27.21
CA ALA A 310 5.64 -57.88 -27.83
C ALA A 310 4.38 -57.34 -28.52
N GLY A 311 3.63 -58.16 -29.24
CA GLY A 311 2.36 -57.78 -29.85
C GLY A 311 1.29 -57.39 -28.84
N ILE A 312 1.17 -58.13 -27.73
CA ILE A 312 0.25 -57.78 -26.62
C ILE A 312 0.65 -56.43 -26.02
N MET A 313 1.94 -56.20 -25.76
CA MET A 313 2.43 -54.92 -25.19
C MET A 313 2.14 -53.77 -26.14
N VAL A 314 2.41 -53.86 -27.42
CA VAL A 314 2.11 -52.83 -28.42
C VAL A 314 0.61 -52.61 -28.55
N GLY A 315 -0.20 -53.66 -28.55
CA GLY A 315 -1.67 -53.58 -28.56
C GLY A 315 -2.20 -52.86 -27.34
N THR A 316 -1.65 -53.13 -26.17
CA THR A 316 -2.02 -52.44 -24.88
C THR A 316 -1.68 -50.95 -24.98
N ILE A 317 -0.47 -50.59 -25.44
CA ILE A 317 -0.09 -49.18 -25.65
C ILE A 317 -1.07 -48.50 -26.60
N GLY A 318 -1.30 -49.11 -27.80
CA GLY A 318 -2.20 -48.55 -28.81
C GLY A 318 -3.63 -48.33 -28.30
N SER A 319 -4.16 -49.29 -27.54
CA SER A 319 -5.49 -49.18 -26.93
C SER A 319 -5.58 -48.07 -25.90
N LEU A 320 -4.59 -47.96 -25.00
CA LEU A 320 -4.55 -46.93 -23.98
C LEU A 320 -4.35 -45.53 -24.58
N VAL A 321 -3.48 -45.37 -25.56
CA VAL A 321 -3.28 -44.10 -26.27
C VAL A 321 -4.56 -43.69 -27.01
N ALA A 322 -5.24 -44.62 -27.70
CA ALA A 322 -6.53 -44.35 -28.33
C ALA A 322 -7.59 -43.94 -27.33
N PHE A 323 -7.64 -44.59 -26.17
CA PHE A 323 -8.56 -44.23 -25.07
C PHE A 323 -8.30 -42.83 -24.54
N PHE A 324 -7.04 -42.47 -24.24
CA PHE A 324 -6.69 -41.13 -23.75
C PHE A 324 -6.94 -40.05 -24.79
N ARG A 325 -6.69 -40.34 -26.08
CA ARG A 325 -6.99 -39.41 -27.16
C ARG A 325 -8.51 -39.19 -27.32
N PHE A 326 -9.30 -40.27 -27.19
CA PHE A 326 -10.77 -40.15 -27.19
C PHE A 326 -11.28 -39.29 -26.00
N LYS A 327 -10.67 -39.43 -24.83
CA LYS A 327 -10.96 -38.61 -23.65
C LYS A 327 -10.39 -37.19 -23.69
N ARG A 328 -9.69 -36.83 -24.78
CA ARG A 328 -8.96 -35.53 -24.93
C ARG A 328 -7.95 -35.26 -23.79
N TRP A 329 -7.29 -36.31 -23.32
CA TRP A 329 -6.21 -36.21 -22.34
C TRP A 329 -4.83 -36.13 -22.98
N LEU A 330 -4.76 -36.48 -24.24
CA LEU A 330 -3.63 -36.38 -25.17
C LEU A 330 -4.02 -35.52 -26.36
#